data_17bc6e55682e44ddaac8d1b6b7a7aaf1
#
_entry.id   17bc6e55682e44ddaac8d1b6b7a7aaf1
#
_cell.length_a   1.000
_cell.length_b   1.000
_cell.length_c   1.000
_cell.angle_alpha   90.00
_cell.angle_beta   90.00
_cell.angle_gamma   90.00
#
_symmetry.space_group_name_H-M   'P 1'
#
loop_
_entity.id
_entity.type
_entity.pdbx_description
1 polymer ?
#
loop_
_entity_poly.entity_id
_entity_poly.type
_entity_poly.pdbx_seq_one_letter_code
_entity_poly.pdbx_strand_id
1 'polypeptide(L)'
;MDGTAKSFWQSAGYVSWFTADTASAVGAALRALAISLLGYAVSGSTIAAGWLGTSSMIAQQVASVFGGTFVDRHDRKRLIVANAVVGVLAWGAIAMLLLCGALSFPVLLLIAVLASGINGFLGSATDAMLRSIIDIRYYPKARSLNEGRDATIAMAGSPIGGFLYSIAPWLPFLASACMYAVAGVAATGIREHGADGGRIGETDGDAAKGGFYHDFLEGWSWSLHRKTLVIVLIVAALVNFGVNGIQYAIQLHLVSCGTNATLIGFISGGISLTMLVGSLLAGKLSDKVPVGPTVCLAYLFICLCALPMALTDNYWVMLVANSFVGLPFPLINAMLLGFIFAKSPTSMQGRITVTLTVPAQVLSMFCSAVAGTLLPVFGFHGAVLVFLAVLVASAVLVICSRSIRSIPKAAQWEHTMLR
;
A
#
# COMPACT_ATOMS: atom_id res chain seq x y z
N MET A 1 2.27 -45.24 3.08
CA MET A 1 1.87 -44.63 1.81
C MET A 1 2.56 -43.27 1.74
N ASP A 2 3.80 -43.30 1.19
CA ASP A 2 4.67 -42.15 1.09
C ASP A 2 4.23 -41.26 -0.07
N GLY A 3 3.35 -40.34 0.20
CA GLY A 3 3.15 -39.19 -0.67
C GLY A 3 4.26 -38.19 -0.42
N THR A 4 5.36 -38.24 -1.18
CA THR A 4 6.37 -37.18 -1.23
C THR A 4 5.65 -35.84 -1.32
N ALA A 5 5.73 -35.04 -0.28
CA ALA A 5 5.17 -33.69 -0.24
C ALA A 5 5.83 -32.89 -1.37
N LYS A 6 5.16 -32.80 -2.53
CA LYS A 6 5.60 -31.94 -3.62
C LYS A 6 5.78 -30.56 -3.05
N SER A 7 6.99 -30.02 -3.17
CA SER A 7 7.25 -28.62 -2.80
C SER A 7 6.19 -27.75 -3.48
N PHE A 8 5.62 -26.74 -2.82
CA PHE A 8 4.61 -25.84 -3.41
C PHE A 8 5.10 -25.17 -4.70
N TRP A 9 6.41 -25.06 -4.89
CA TRP A 9 7.06 -24.64 -6.14
C TRP A 9 6.83 -25.60 -7.32
N GLN A 10 6.49 -26.86 -7.04
CA GLN A 10 6.19 -27.87 -8.04
C GLN A 10 4.70 -27.95 -8.38
N SER A 11 3.87 -27.12 -7.72
CA SER A 11 2.45 -26.98 -8.06
C SER A 11 2.33 -26.45 -9.49
N ALA A 12 1.53 -27.13 -10.31
CA ALA A 12 1.34 -26.72 -11.69
C ALA A 12 0.77 -25.30 -11.74
N GLY A 13 1.51 -24.38 -12.34
CA GLY A 13 1.10 -22.99 -12.51
C GLY A 13 1.58 -22.01 -11.43
N TYR A 14 2.11 -22.45 -10.27
CA TYR A 14 2.57 -21.53 -9.23
C TYR A 14 3.74 -20.66 -9.68
N VAL A 15 4.74 -21.25 -10.34
CA VAL A 15 5.90 -20.49 -10.85
C VAL A 15 5.45 -19.44 -11.87
N SER A 16 4.57 -19.81 -12.79
CA SER A 16 4.01 -18.87 -13.78
C SER A 16 3.23 -17.75 -13.13
N TRP A 17 2.39 -18.08 -12.14
CA TRP A 17 1.66 -17.08 -11.36
C TRP A 17 2.62 -16.17 -10.58
N PHE A 18 3.59 -16.72 -9.87
CA PHE A 18 4.56 -15.96 -9.08
C PHE A 18 5.39 -15.01 -9.96
N THR A 19 5.78 -15.48 -11.17
CA THR A 19 6.50 -14.64 -12.14
C THR A 19 5.60 -13.52 -12.67
N ALA A 20 4.35 -13.82 -13.00
CA ALA A 20 3.40 -12.81 -13.48
C ALA A 20 3.13 -11.72 -12.44
N ASP A 21 2.88 -12.13 -11.19
CA ASP A 21 2.63 -11.24 -10.08
C ASP A 21 3.86 -10.39 -9.73
N THR A 22 5.03 -11.02 -9.65
CA THR A 22 6.31 -10.33 -9.39
C THR A 22 6.63 -9.31 -10.48
N ALA A 23 6.48 -9.67 -11.74
CA ALA A 23 6.73 -8.75 -12.85
C ALA A 23 5.79 -7.55 -12.83
N SER A 24 4.51 -7.78 -12.57
CA SER A 24 3.52 -6.67 -12.41
C SER A 24 3.88 -5.76 -11.25
N ALA A 25 4.26 -6.32 -10.10
CA ALA A 25 4.66 -5.55 -8.91
C ALA A 25 5.93 -4.73 -9.16
N VAL A 26 6.95 -5.31 -9.81
CA VAL A 26 8.17 -4.60 -10.21
C VAL A 26 7.84 -3.46 -11.17
N GLY A 27 7.04 -3.72 -12.21
CA GLY A 27 6.60 -2.69 -13.15
C GLY A 27 5.89 -1.53 -12.45
N ALA A 28 5.02 -1.82 -11.50
CA ALA A 28 4.34 -0.81 -10.70
C ALA A 28 5.31 0.01 -9.83
N ALA A 29 6.26 -0.64 -9.16
CA ALA A 29 7.23 0.02 -8.29
C ALA A 29 8.19 0.94 -9.06
N LEU A 30 8.65 0.53 -10.25
CA LEU A 30 9.55 1.34 -11.09
C LEU A 30 8.92 2.66 -11.55
N ARG A 31 7.62 2.69 -11.83
CA ARG A 31 6.93 3.89 -12.28
C ARG A 31 6.32 4.74 -11.16
N ALA A 32 6.21 4.20 -9.95
CA ALA A 32 5.52 4.87 -8.85
C ALA A 32 6.06 6.28 -8.56
N LEU A 33 7.39 6.42 -8.51
CA LEU A 33 8.03 7.72 -8.39
C LEU A 33 7.97 8.51 -9.71
N ALA A 34 8.25 7.83 -10.83
CA ALA A 34 8.40 8.47 -12.15
C ALA A 34 7.12 9.20 -12.59
N ILE A 35 5.92 8.73 -12.22
CA ILE A 35 4.66 9.37 -12.59
C ILE A 35 4.49 10.75 -11.93
N SER A 36 4.92 10.91 -10.69
CA SER A 36 4.88 12.20 -9.99
C SER A 36 5.91 13.16 -10.56
N LEU A 37 7.13 12.67 -10.85
CA LEU A 37 8.19 13.45 -11.52
C LEU A 37 7.73 13.95 -12.89
N LEU A 38 7.15 13.05 -13.67
CA LEU A 38 6.64 13.37 -15.00
C LEU A 38 5.46 14.33 -14.95
N GLY A 39 4.56 14.15 -13.98
CA GLY A 39 3.43 15.05 -13.77
C GLY A 39 3.88 16.50 -13.57
N TYR A 40 4.93 16.72 -12.77
CA TYR A 40 5.54 18.03 -12.61
C TYR A 40 6.28 18.50 -13.85
N ALA A 41 7.10 17.65 -14.47
CA ALA A 41 7.88 18.00 -15.65
C ALA A 41 7.02 18.46 -16.83
N VAL A 42 5.84 17.84 -17.04
CA VAL A 42 4.93 18.16 -18.14
C VAL A 42 4.01 19.35 -17.81
N SER A 43 3.62 19.52 -16.54
CA SER A 43 2.67 20.59 -16.16
C SER A 43 3.34 21.87 -15.64
N GLY A 44 4.58 21.78 -15.14
CA GLY A 44 5.25 22.87 -14.41
C GLY A 44 4.58 23.21 -13.06
N SER A 45 3.66 22.39 -12.57
CA SER A 45 2.82 22.70 -11.40
C SER A 45 2.79 21.54 -10.39
N THR A 46 3.13 21.85 -9.14
CA THR A 46 3.01 20.90 -8.02
C THR A 46 1.56 20.54 -7.75
N ILE A 47 0.62 21.47 -7.98
CA ILE A 47 -0.82 21.22 -7.86
C ILE A 47 -1.26 20.15 -8.87
N ALA A 48 -0.89 20.32 -10.14
CA ALA A 48 -1.26 19.39 -11.19
C ALA A 48 -0.65 17.99 -10.93
N ALA A 49 0.63 17.93 -10.54
CA ALA A 49 1.30 16.68 -10.17
C ALA A 49 0.63 16.00 -8.96
N GLY A 50 0.24 16.76 -7.95
CA GLY A 50 -0.49 16.26 -6.79
C GLY A 50 -1.86 15.69 -7.17
N TRP A 51 -2.63 16.38 -7.98
CA TRP A 51 -3.94 15.90 -8.46
C TRP A 51 -3.82 14.70 -9.41
N LEU A 52 -2.74 14.56 -10.18
CA LEU A 52 -2.46 13.36 -10.97
C LEU A 52 -2.36 12.12 -10.08
N GLY A 53 -1.61 12.20 -8.97
CA GLY A 53 -1.50 11.11 -8.00
C GLY A 53 -2.84 10.80 -7.33
N THR A 54 -3.53 11.81 -6.83
CA THR A 54 -4.83 11.67 -6.15
C THR A 54 -5.90 11.07 -7.06
N SER A 55 -6.06 11.58 -8.30
CA SER A 55 -7.07 11.06 -9.24
C SER A 55 -6.79 9.62 -9.63
N SER A 56 -5.51 9.25 -9.80
CA SER A 56 -5.12 7.86 -10.08
C SER A 56 -5.47 6.93 -8.91
N MET A 57 -5.21 7.37 -7.66
CA MET A 57 -5.55 6.59 -6.46
C MET A 57 -7.06 6.46 -6.27
N ILE A 58 -7.83 7.52 -6.49
CA ILE A 58 -9.30 7.48 -6.43
C ILE A 58 -9.85 6.51 -7.48
N ALA A 59 -9.39 6.61 -8.72
CA ALA A 59 -9.82 5.72 -9.79
C ALA A 59 -9.53 4.25 -9.46
N GLN A 60 -8.33 3.95 -8.95
CA GLN A 60 -7.94 2.62 -8.54
C GLN A 60 -8.83 2.09 -7.42
N GLN A 61 -9.07 2.88 -6.38
CA GLN A 61 -9.82 2.45 -5.20
C GLN A 61 -11.31 2.30 -5.49
N VAL A 62 -11.90 3.24 -6.22
CA VAL A 62 -13.31 3.13 -6.64
C VAL A 62 -13.51 1.89 -7.51
N ALA A 63 -12.64 1.68 -8.50
CA ALA A 63 -12.72 0.54 -9.38
C ALA A 63 -12.51 -0.80 -8.64
N SER A 64 -11.65 -0.85 -7.62
CA SER A 64 -11.39 -2.08 -6.84
C SER A 64 -12.61 -2.57 -6.07
N VAL A 65 -13.50 -1.67 -5.65
CA VAL A 65 -14.75 -2.04 -4.97
C VAL A 65 -15.65 -2.88 -5.87
N PHE A 66 -15.72 -2.53 -7.16
CA PHE A 66 -16.54 -3.27 -8.14
C PHE A 66 -15.79 -4.46 -8.73
N GLY A 67 -14.45 -4.38 -8.78
CA GLY A 67 -13.59 -5.38 -9.40
C GLY A 67 -13.67 -6.74 -8.70
N GLY A 68 -13.75 -6.78 -7.37
CA GLY A 68 -13.81 -8.03 -6.61
C GLY A 68 -14.96 -8.93 -7.05
N THR A 69 -16.18 -8.40 -7.13
CA THR A 69 -17.36 -9.14 -7.55
C THR A 69 -17.33 -9.57 -9.02
N PHE A 70 -16.67 -8.78 -9.86
CA PHE A 70 -16.47 -9.11 -11.27
C PHE A 70 -15.49 -10.25 -11.45
N VAL A 71 -14.36 -10.21 -10.74
CA VAL A 71 -13.30 -11.22 -10.76
C VAL A 71 -13.82 -12.58 -10.30
N ASP A 72 -14.68 -12.62 -9.29
CA ASP A 72 -15.25 -13.89 -8.79
C ASP A 72 -16.13 -14.63 -9.82
N ARG A 73 -16.65 -13.91 -10.80
CA ARG A 73 -17.56 -14.45 -11.84
C ARG A 73 -16.88 -14.75 -13.17
N HIS A 74 -15.61 -14.38 -13.35
CA HIS A 74 -14.91 -14.48 -14.61
C HIS A 74 -13.62 -15.30 -14.49
N ASP A 75 -13.12 -15.76 -15.63
CA ASP A 75 -11.86 -16.48 -15.75
C ASP A 75 -10.69 -15.58 -15.28
N ARG A 76 -10.16 -15.89 -14.11
CA ARG A 76 -9.09 -15.13 -13.45
C ARG A 76 -7.83 -15.01 -14.31
N LYS A 77 -7.46 -16.08 -15.04
CA LYS A 77 -6.31 -16.07 -15.93
C LYS A 77 -6.48 -15.03 -17.05
N ARG A 78 -7.67 -14.99 -17.68
CA ARG A 78 -7.95 -13.99 -18.72
C ARG A 78 -7.91 -12.56 -18.16
N LEU A 79 -8.37 -12.35 -16.94
CA LEU A 79 -8.32 -11.04 -16.29
C LEU A 79 -6.90 -10.59 -15.98
N ILE A 80 -6.01 -11.50 -15.53
CA ILE A 80 -4.59 -11.22 -15.32
C ILE A 80 -3.91 -10.84 -16.63
N VAL A 81 -4.18 -11.59 -17.71
CA VAL A 81 -3.64 -11.28 -19.04
C VAL A 81 -4.18 -9.92 -19.55
N ALA A 82 -5.48 -9.65 -19.37
CA ALA A 82 -6.07 -8.38 -19.77
C ALA A 82 -5.43 -7.20 -19.03
N ASN A 83 -5.21 -7.32 -17.70
CA ASN A 83 -4.51 -6.31 -16.91
C ASN A 83 -3.07 -6.08 -17.40
N ALA A 84 -2.37 -7.16 -17.74
CA ALA A 84 -1.03 -7.07 -18.30
C ALA A 84 -1.00 -6.36 -19.66
N VAL A 85 -1.94 -6.68 -20.56
CA VAL A 85 -2.06 -6.00 -21.87
C VAL A 85 -2.34 -4.51 -21.68
N VAL A 86 -3.26 -4.14 -20.80
CA VAL A 86 -3.53 -2.72 -20.49
C VAL A 86 -2.28 -2.04 -19.94
N GLY A 87 -1.53 -2.70 -19.06
CA GLY A 87 -0.25 -2.18 -18.54
C GLY A 87 0.76 -1.92 -19.65
N VAL A 88 0.94 -2.86 -20.58
CA VAL A 88 1.82 -2.69 -21.75
C VAL A 88 1.39 -1.50 -22.60
N LEU A 89 0.10 -1.41 -22.93
CA LEU A 89 -0.42 -0.35 -23.80
C LEU A 89 -0.33 1.03 -23.12
N ALA A 90 -0.74 1.14 -21.86
CA ALA A 90 -0.76 2.41 -21.15
C ALA A 90 0.66 2.97 -20.92
N TRP A 91 1.53 2.15 -20.35
CA TRP A 91 2.91 2.60 -20.01
C TRP A 91 3.79 2.67 -21.24
N GLY A 92 3.57 1.80 -22.22
CA GLY A 92 4.21 1.89 -23.54
C GLY A 92 3.79 3.15 -24.29
N ALA A 93 2.51 3.51 -24.26
CA ALA A 93 2.03 4.77 -24.86
C ALA A 93 2.67 6.01 -24.23
N ILE A 94 2.79 6.07 -22.89
CA ILE A 94 3.49 7.16 -22.20
C ILE A 94 4.95 7.23 -22.65
N ALA A 95 5.66 6.10 -22.69
CA ALA A 95 7.06 6.05 -23.15
C ALA A 95 7.21 6.53 -24.60
N MET A 96 6.34 6.09 -25.49
CA MET A 96 6.34 6.53 -26.90
C MET A 96 6.00 8.01 -27.07
N LEU A 97 4.99 8.50 -26.36
CA LEU A 97 4.61 9.92 -26.42
C LEU A 97 5.72 10.82 -25.88
N LEU A 98 6.48 10.37 -24.86
CA LEU A 98 7.67 11.08 -24.38
C LEU A 98 8.79 11.09 -25.42
N LEU A 99 9.07 9.98 -26.07
CA LEU A 99 10.07 9.89 -27.15
C LEU A 99 9.73 10.79 -28.33
N CYS A 100 8.45 10.89 -28.66
CA CYS A 100 7.96 11.77 -29.74
C CYS A 100 7.82 13.25 -29.34
N GLY A 101 8.04 13.60 -28.05
CA GLY A 101 7.81 14.95 -27.53
C GLY A 101 6.36 15.44 -27.61
N ALA A 102 5.40 14.50 -27.71
CA ALA A 102 3.97 14.77 -27.90
C ALA A 102 3.12 14.62 -26.64
N LEU A 103 3.73 14.32 -25.49
CA LEU A 103 3.01 14.11 -24.25
C LEU A 103 2.54 15.42 -23.63
N SER A 104 1.23 15.60 -23.51
CA SER A 104 0.62 16.70 -22.77
C SER A 104 0.08 16.24 -21.42
N PHE A 105 -0.08 17.17 -20.47
CA PHE A 105 -0.60 16.82 -19.13
C PHE A 105 -2.00 16.19 -19.15
N PRO A 106 -2.99 16.65 -19.94
CA PRO A 106 -4.30 16.00 -20.03
C PRO A 106 -4.22 14.56 -20.53
N VAL A 107 -3.33 14.27 -21.49
CA VAL A 107 -3.12 12.91 -22.01
C VAL A 107 -2.46 12.02 -20.96
N LEU A 108 -1.46 12.52 -20.24
CA LEU A 108 -0.84 11.82 -19.12
C LEU A 108 -1.87 11.49 -18.04
N LEU A 109 -2.69 12.48 -17.64
CA LEU A 109 -3.74 12.30 -16.65
C LEU A 109 -4.75 11.25 -17.09
N LEU A 110 -5.22 11.31 -18.33
CA LEU A 110 -6.18 10.36 -18.87
C LEU A 110 -5.63 8.92 -18.84
N ILE A 111 -4.42 8.72 -19.38
CA ILE A 111 -3.80 7.38 -19.42
C ILE A 111 -3.56 6.87 -18.01
N ALA A 112 -3.04 7.69 -17.09
CA ALA A 112 -2.74 7.30 -15.72
C ALA A 112 -4.01 6.92 -14.94
N VAL A 113 -5.08 7.72 -15.05
CA VAL A 113 -6.36 7.47 -14.38
C VAL A 113 -7.02 6.20 -14.92
N LEU A 114 -7.07 6.02 -16.25
CA LEU A 114 -7.64 4.81 -16.86
C LEU A 114 -6.85 3.56 -16.50
N ALA A 115 -5.51 3.61 -16.60
CA ALA A 115 -4.66 2.47 -16.26
C ALA A 115 -4.78 2.11 -14.77
N SER A 116 -4.83 3.11 -13.88
CA SER A 116 -5.01 2.89 -12.45
C SER A 116 -6.39 2.32 -12.12
N GLY A 117 -7.43 2.83 -12.76
CA GLY A 117 -8.80 2.31 -12.62
C GLY A 117 -8.91 0.84 -13.08
N ILE A 118 -8.37 0.51 -14.25
CA ILE A 118 -8.39 -0.86 -14.76
C ILE A 118 -7.55 -1.78 -13.87
N ASN A 119 -6.39 -1.31 -13.39
CA ASN A 119 -5.58 -2.08 -12.45
C ASN A 119 -6.32 -2.32 -11.12
N GLY A 120 -7.04 -1.31 -10.58
CA GLY A 120 -7.90 -1.48 -9.42
C GLY A 120 -9.00 -2.52 -9.66
N PHE A 121 -9.65 -2.47 -10.83
CA PHE A 121 -10.74 -3.36 -11.19
C PHE A 121 -10.30 -4.82 -11.40
N LEU A 122 -9.15 -5.05 -12.02
CA LEU A 122 -8.65 -6.38 -12.37
C LEU A 122 -7.59 -6.92 -11.39
N GLY A 123 -6.99 -6.07 -10.56
CA GLY A 123 -5.85 -6.42 -9.71
C GLY A 123 -6.12 -7.53 -8.71
N SER A 124 -7.35 -7.61 -8.18
CA SER A 124 -7.75 -8.67 -7.25
C SER A 124 -7.75 -10.09 -7.87
N ALA A 125 -7.72 -10.20 -9.21
CA ALA A 125 -7.68 -11.49 -9.91
C ALA A 125 -6.43 -12.31 -9.55
N THR A 126 -5.31 -11.64 -9.32
CA THR A 126 -4.03 -12.28 -8.98
C THR A 126 -4.08 -12.93 -7.59
N ASP A 127 -4.60 -12.22 -6.59
CA ASP A 127 -4.78 -12.76 -5.23
C ASP A 127 -5.80 -13.90 -5.18
N ALA A 128 -6.90 -13.76 -5.94
CA ALA A 128 -7.92 -14.79 -6.06
C ALA A 128 -7.38 -16.06 -6.74
N MET A 129 -6.50 -15.91 -7.75
CA MET A 129 -5.85 -17.01 -8.47
C MET A 129 -4.92 -17.82 -7.55
N LEU A 130 -4.17 -17.19 -6.66
CA LEU A 130 -3.29 -17.88 -5.72
C LEU A 130 -4.03 -18.95 -4.91
N ARG A 131 -5.25 -18.65 -4.45
CA ARG A 131 -6.06 -19.59 -3.67
C ARG A 131 -6.50 -20.82 -4.47
N SER A 132 -6.59 -20.71 -5.79
CA SER A 132 -6.99 -21.84 -6.68
C SER A 132 -5.82 -22.71 -7.12
N ILE A 133 -4.57 -22.22 -7.01
CA ILE A 133 -3.36 -22.92 -7.48
C ILE A 133 -2.69 -23.71 -6.36
N ILE A 134 -2.78 -23.24 -5.11
CA ILE A 134 -2.05 -23.78 -3.97
C ILE A 134 -2.99 -24.49 -3.01
N ASP A 135 -2.56 -25.67 -2.49
CA ASP A 135 -3.23 -26.33 -1.37
C ASP A 135 -3.25 -25.38 -0.14
N ILE A 136 -4.38 -25.34 0.56
CA ILE A 136 -4.64 -24.49 1.71
C ILE A 136 -3.54 -24.60 2.79
N ARG A 137 -2.89 -25.75 2.92
CA ARG A 137 -1.79 -25.99 3.87
C ARG A 137 -0.55 -25.14 3.56
N TYR A 138 -0.30 -24.83 2.30
CA TYR A 138 0.86 -24.03 1.88
C TYR A 138 0.54 -22.55 1.73
N TYR A 139 -0.73 -22.17 1.78
CA TYR A 139 -1.17 -20.80 1.58
C TYR A 139 -0.49 -19.79 2.54
N PRO A 140 -0.36 -20.05 3.87
CA PRO A 140 0.34 -19.11 4.76
C PRO A 140 1.80 -18.91 4.38
N LYS A 141 2.50 -19.98 3.96
CA LYS A 141 3.91 -19.92 3.54
C LYS A 141 4.08 -19.14 2.24
N ALA A 142 3.21 -19.37 1.26
CA ALA A 142 3.21 -18.63 0.00
C ALA A 142 2.88 -17.15 0.22
N ARG A 143 1.92 -16.83 1.10
CA ARG A 143 1.57 -15.45 1.45
C ARG A 143 2.73 -14.72 2.11
N SER A 144 3.39 -15.35 3.08
CA SER A 144 4.58 -14.77 3.72
C SER A 144 5.72 -14.52 2.74
N LEU A 145 5.94 -15.42 1.77
CA LEU A 145 6.95 -15.24 0.72
C LEU A 145 6.60 -14.04 -0.19
N ASN A 146 5.33 -13.92 -0.56
CA ASN A 146 4.86 -12.79 -1.38
C ASN A 146 5.01 -11.47 -0.64
N GLU A 147 4.66 -11.39 0.64
CA GLU A 147 4.85 -10.19 1.44
C GLU A 147 6.32 -9.79 1.57
N GLY A 148 7.23 -10.75 1.75
CA GLY A 148 8.68 -10.51 1.75
C GLY A 148 9.18 -9.99 0.39
N ARG A 149 8.70 -10.58 -0.71
CA ARG A 149 8.99 -10.12 -2.07
C ARG A 149 8.49 -8.68 -2.28
N ASP A 150 7.25 -8.40 -1.91
CA ASP A 150 6.63 -7.09 -2.10
C ASP A 150 7.34 -6.00 -1.29
N ALA A 151 7.76 -6.31 -0.06
CA ALA A 151 8.59 -5.43 0.74
C ALA A 151 9.95 -5.13 0.07
N THR A 152 10.57 -6.15 -0.53
CA THR A 152 11.84 -5.98 -1.27
C THR A 152 11.65 -5.13 -2.53
N ILE A 153 10.57 -5.37 -3.27
CA ILE A 153 10.22 -4.59 -4.47
C ILE A 153 9.93 -3.13 -4.08
N ALA A 154 9.18 -2.90 -3.02
CA ALA A 154 8.86 -1.54 -2.55
C ALA A 154 10.13 -0.79 -2.11
N MET A 155 11.07 -1.47 -1.45
CA MET A 155 12.34 -0.89 -1.03
C MET A 155 13.22 -0.48 -2.21
N ALA A 156 13.35 -1.34 -3.22
CA ALA A 156 14.24 -1.13 -4.35
C ALA A 156 13.60 -0.34 -5.50
N GLY A 157 12.27 -0.42 -5.63
CA GLY A 157 11.54 0.08 -6.80
C GLY A 157 11.67 1.58 -7.01
N SER A 158 11.48 2.40 -5.97
CA SER A 158 11.60 3.85 -6.09
C SER A 158 13.03 4.32 -6.39
N PRO A 159 14.10 3.83 -5.72
CA PRO A 159 15.48 4.16 -6.10
C PRO A 159 15.82 3.75 -7.52
N ILE A 160 15.45 2.54 -7.95
CA ILE A 160 15.72 2.05 -9.32
C ILE A 160 14.88 2.85 -10.33
N GLY A 161 13.61 3.10 -10.05
CA GLY A 161 12.75 3.93 -10.90
C GLY A 161 13.27 5.37 -11.06
N GLY A 162 13.74 5.97 -9.96
CA GLY A 162 14.39 7.27 -9.97
C GLY A 162 15.70 7.27 -10.77
N PHE A 163 16.51 6.23 -10.64
CA PHE A 163 17.73 6.05 -11.43
C PHE A 163 17.43 5.94 -12.93
N LEU A 164 16.48 5.11 -13.31
CA LEU A 164 16.03 5.01 -14.71
C LEU A 164 15.52 6.35 -15.24
N TYR A 165 14.75 7.07 -14.43
CA TYR A 165 14.23 8.39 -14.80
C TYR A 165 15.36 9.42 -14.97
N SER A 166 16.42 9.35 -14.16
CA SER A 166 17.57 10.25 -14.28
C SER A 166 18.38 10.03 -15.55
N ILE A 167 18.35 8.82 -16.13
CA ILE A 167 18.97 8.52 -17.42
C ILE A 167 18.08 9.07 -18.55
N ALA A 168 16.80 8.74 -18.53
CA ALA A 168 15.82 9.27 -19.46
C ALA A 168 14.39 9.15 -18.89
N PRO A 169 13.55 10.20 -18.99
CA PRO A 169 12.20 10.21 -18.41
C PRO A 169 11.26 9.10 -18.91
N TRP A 170 11.47 8.58 -20.12
CA TRP A 170 10.67 7.50 -20.71
C TRP A 170 11.08 6.09 -20.23
N LEU A 171 12.30 5.92 -19.71
CA LEU A 171 12.86 4.60 -19.34
C LEU A 171 12.05 3.87 -18.26
N PRO A 172 11.62 4.48 -17.13
CA PRO A 172 10.82 3.77 -16.13
C PRO A 172 9.49 3.26 -16.70
N PHE A 173 8.88 4.00 -17.63
CA PHE A 173 7.63 3.61 -18.26
C PHE A 173 7.81 2.48 -19.27
N LEU A 174 8.90 2.53 -20.06
CA LEU A 174 9.24 1.41 -20.94
C LEU A 174 9.59 0.16 -20.14
N ALA A 175 10.41 0.28 -19.09
CA ALA A 175 10.73 -0.85 -18.20
C ALA A 175 9.44 -1.43 -17.55
N SER A 176 8.52 -0.58 -17.12
CA SER A 176 7.22 -1.00 -16.62
C SER A 176 6.42 -1.74 -17.69
N ALA A 177 6.35 -1.23 -18.92
CA ALA A 177 5.66 -1.90 -20.03
C ALA A 177 6.29 -3.28 -20.33
N CYS A 178 7.62 -3.39 -20.34
CA CYS A 178 8.31 -4.68 -20.50
C CYS A 178 7.99 -5.65 -19.37
N MET A 179 7.93 -5.17 -18.11
CA MET A 179 7.55 -6.02 -16.97
C MET A 179 6.10 -6.50 -17.09
N TYR A 180 5.18 -5.65 -17.52
CA TYR A 180 3.81 -6.08 -17.80
C TYR A 180 3.72 -7.06 -18.98
N ALA A 181 4.59 -6.94 -20.00
CA ALA A 181 4.68 -7.92 -21.09
C ALA A 181 5.15 -9.29 -20.56
N VAL A 182 6.18 -9.30 -19.70
CA VAL A 182 6.63 -10.52 -19.00
C VAL A 182 5.50 -11.12 -18.16
N ALA A 183 4.77 -10.27 -17.42
CA ALA A 183 3.62 -10.71 -16.62
C ALA A 183 2.53 -11.36 -17.49
N GLY A 184 2.19 -10.74 -18.63
CA GLY A 184 1.23 -11.30 -19.58
C GLY A 184 1.65 -12.65 -20.15
N VAL A 185 2.91 -12.77 -20.60
CA VAL A 185 3.45 -14.04 -21.11
C VAL A 185 3.47 -15.10 -20.02
N ALA A 186 3.94 -14.77 -18.80
CA ALA A 186 3.95 -15.70 -17.69
C ALA A 186 2.53 -16.15 -17.30
N ALA A 187 1.54 -15.24 -17.32
CA ALA A 187 0.15 -15.54 -17.03
C ALA A 187 -0.45 -16.57 -18.02
N THR A 188 -0.03 -16.58 -19.29
CA THR A 188 -0.49 -17.60 -20.25
C THR A 188 -0.07 -19.02 -19.84
N GLY A 189 1.05 -19.17 -19.14
CA GLY A 189 1.55 -20.43 -18.62
C GLY A 189 0.86 -20.93 -17.35
N ILE A 190 -0.05 -20.16 -16.74
CA ILE A 190 -0.80 -20.59 -15.56
C ILE A 190 -1.73 -21.74 -15.98
N ARG A 191 -1.53 -22.89 -15.34
CA ARG A 191 -2.40 -24.06 -15.50
C ARG A 191 -3.27 -24.17 -14.26
N GLU A 192 -4.57 -24.05 -14.42
CA GLU A 192 -5.51 -24.41 -13.36
C GLU A 192 -5.42 -25.91 -13.14
N HIS A 193 -5.33 -26.36 -11.91
CA HIS A 193 -5.51 -27.78 -11.59
C HIS A 193 -6.92 -28.14 -12.03
N GLY A 194 -7.00 -29.15 -12.92
CA GLY A 194 -8.14 -29.56 -13.70
C GLY A 194 -9.49 -29.28 -13.02
N ALA A 195 -10.39 -28.80 -13.83
CA ALA A 195 -11.80 -28.61 -13.51
C ALA A 195 -12.48 -29.96 -13.22
N ASP A 196 -11.99 -30.69 -12.22
CA ASP A 196 -12.83 -31.62 -11.48
C ASP A 196 -13.57 -30.79 -10.44
N GLY A 197 -14.75 -30.43 -10.86
CA GLY A 197 -15.82 -29.69 -10.24
C GLY A 197 -15.94 -29.82 -8.74
N GLY A 198 -15.06 -29.18 -8.01
CA GLY A 198 -15.32 -28.72 -6.68
C GLY A 198 -15.64 -27.25 -6.77
N ARG A 199 -16.87 -26.87 -7.08
CA ARG A 199 -17.49 -25.65 -6.57
C ARG A 199 -17.29 -25.65 -5.07
N ILE A 200 -16.11 -25.21 -4.59
CA ILE A 200 -15.90 -24.82 -3.19
C ILE A 200 -16.63 -23.49 -3.02
N GLY A 201 -17.93 -23.60 -3.00
CA GLY A 201 -18.86 -22.48 -2.88
C GLY A 201 -20.23 -22.94 -2.39
N GLU A 202 -20.37 -24.24 -2.04
CA GLU A 202 -21.63 -24.78 -1.53
C GLU A 202 -21.46 -25.59 -0.25
N THR A 203 -20.65 -25.14 0.68
CA THR A 203 -20.72 -25.56 2.08
C THR A 203 -20.65 -24.31 2.95
N ASP A 204 -21.75 -23.64 2.99
CA ASP A 204 -22.43 -23.02 4.11
C ASP A 204 -23.60 -22.24 3.55
N GLY A 205 -24.64 -23.00 3.20
CA GLY A 205 -25.92 -22.49 2.72
C GLY A 205 -26.74 -21.74 3.76
N ASP A 206 -26.16 -21.40 4.92
CA ASP A 206 -26.82 -20.63 5.98
C ASP A 206 -26.13 -19.31 6.36
N ALA A 207 -24.91 -19.01 5.85
CA ALA A 207 -24.24 -17.75 6.13
C ALA A 207 -24.55 -16.63 5.12
N ALA A 208 -25.24 -16.91 4.03
CA ALA A 208 -25.50 -15.94 2.95
C ALA A 208 -26.85 -15.22 3.05
N LYS A 209 -27.48 -15.17 4.22
CA LYS A 209 -28.77 -14.44 4.42
C LYS A 209 -28.60 -12.96 4.74
N GLY A 210 -27.37 -12.46 5.00
CA GLY A 210 -27.05 -11.03 5.10
C GLY A 210 -26.29 -10.60 3.84
N GLY A 211 -26.85 -9.75 2.99
CA GLY A 211 -26.12 -9.21 1.83
C GLY A 211 -24.85 -8.50 2.27
N PHE A 212 -23.84 -8.39 1.38
CA PHE A 212 -22.56 -7.69 1.62
C PHE A 212 -22.69 -6.36 2.41
N TYR A 213 -23.75 -5.60 2.13
CA TYR A 213 -24.09 -4.37 2.84
C TYR A 213 -24.43 -4.60 4.32
N HIS A 214 -25.13 -5.67 4.64
CA HIS A 214 -25.47 -5.99 6.02
C HIS A 214 -24.23 -6.37 6.83
N ASP A 215 -23.39 -7.21 6.26
CA ASP A 215 -22.12 -7.63 6.87
C ASP A 215 -21.15 -6.48 7.06
N PHE A 216 -21.08 -5.59 6.07
CA PHE A 216 -20.28 -4.37 6.13
C PHE A 216 -20.80 -3.41 7.23
N LEU A 217 -22.10 -3.15 7.26
CA LEU A 217 -22.72 -2.29 8.26
C LEU A 217 -22.61 -2.87 9.67
N GLU A 218 -22.69 -4.19 9.82
CA GLU A 218 -22.51 -4.87 11.10
C GLU A 218 -21.09 -4.69 11.63
N GLY A 219 -20.06 -4.87 10.78
CA GLY A 219 -18.66 -4.59 11.15
C GLY A 219 -18.43 -3.14 11.56
N TRP A 220 -19.02 -2.18 10.83
CA TRP A 220 -18.98 -0.77 11.17
C TRP A 220 -19.70 -0.46 12.48
N SER A 221 -20.94 -0.94 12.64
CA SER A 221 -21.71 -0.76 13.86
C SER A 221 -20.97 -1.32 15.07
N TRP A 222 -20.43 -2.55 14.96
CA TRP A 222 -19.66 -3.19 16.02
C TRP A 222 -18.41 -2.41 16.41
N SER A 223 -17.70 -1.86 15.42
CA SER A 223 -16.48 -1.08 15.63
C SER A 223 -16.77 0.30 16.21
N LEU A 224 -17.80 1.00 15.73
CA LEU A 224 -18.17 2.34 16.18
C LEU A 224 -18.74 2.37 17.61
N HIS A 225 -19.32 1.28 18.10
CA HIS A 225 -19.79 1.19 19.48
C HIS A 225 -18.66 1.00 20.51
N ARG A 226 -17.41 0.81 20.05
CA ARG A 226 -16.25 0.61 20.94
C ARG A 226 -15.30 1.80 20.84
N LYS A 227 -15.20 2.59 21.91
CA LYS A 227 -14.35 3.80 21.96
C LYS A 227 -12.90 3.53 21.56
N THR A 228 -12.35 2.41 21.98
CA THR A 228 -10.95 2.03 21.62
C THR A 228 -10.77 1.87 20.12
N LEU A 229 -11.71 1.19 19.44
CA LEU A 229 -11.64 1.00 17.98
C LEU A 229 -11.83 2.30 17.21
N VAL A 230 -12.75 3.14 17.64
CA VAL A 230 -12.96 4.47 17.04
C VAL A 230 -11.71 5.33 17.14
N ILE A 231 -11.05 5.33 18.30
CA ILE A 231 -9.80 6.08 18.47
C ILE A 231 -8.71 5.51 17.60
N VAL A 232 -8.54 4.17 17.56
CA VAL A 232 -7.54 3.52 16.69
C VAL A 232 -7.80 3.85 15.22
N LEU A 233 -9.05 3.86 14.77
CA LEU A 233 -9.45 4.20 13.40
C LEU A 233 -9.07 5.64 13.05
N ILE A 234 -9.43 6.60 13.91
CA ILE A 234 -9.11 8.02 13.70
C ILE A 234 -7.60 8.23 13.69
N VAL A 235 -6.90 7.66 14.65
CA VAL A 235 -5.44 7.77 14.77
C VAL A 235 -4.73 7.12 13.59
N ALA A 236 -5.17 5.94 13.13
CA ALA A 236 -4.62 5.29 11.94
C ALA A 236 -4.83 6.14 10.68
N ALA A 237 -6.00 6.76 10.52
CA ALA A 237 -6.27 7.65 9.40
C ALA A 237 -5.38 8.90 9.44
N LEU A 238 -5.26 9.56 10.61
CA LEU A 238 -4.45 10.77 10.77
C LEU A 238 -2.96 10.50 10.58
N VAL A 239 -2.42 9.41 11.16
CA VAL A 239 -0.98 9.11 11.02
C VAL A 239 -0.63 8.74 9.58
N ASN A 240 -1.46 7.94 8.90
CA ASN A 240 -1.25 7.64 7.49
C ASN A 240 -1.31 8.90 6.63
N PHE A 241 -2.29 9.78 6.87
CA PHE A 241 -2.38 11.06 6.17
C PHE A 241 -1.16 11.95 6.42
N GLY A 242 -0.73 12.09 7.68
CA GLY A 242 0.42 12.92 8.04
C GLY A 242 1.72 12.41 7.44
N VAL A 243 2.01 11.12 7.56
CA VAL A 243 3.26 10.52 7.04
C VAL A 243 3.31 10.53 5.53
N ASN A 244 2.25 10.06 4.86
CA ASN A 244 2.20 10.09 3.39
C ASN A 244 2.20 11.54 2.87
N GLY A 245 1.53 12.47 3.58
CA GLY A 245 1.53 13.89 3.23
C GLY A 245 2.92 14.51 3.28
N ILE A 246 3.69 14.26 4.33
CA ILE A 246 5.11 14.70 4.41
C ILE A 246 5.92 14.07 3.28
N GLN A 247 5.75 12.79 3.01
CA GLN A 247 6.48 12.12 1.94
C GLN A 247 6.19 12.72 0.56
N TYR A 248 4.92 12.99 0.24
CA TYR A 248 4.56 13.69 -1.00
C TYR A 248 5.05 15.14 -1.03
N ALA A 249 5.02 15.85 0.10
CA ALA A 249 5.55 17.22 0.19
C ALA A 249 7.06 17.24 -0.10
N ILE A 250 7.85 16.34 0.49
CA ILE A 250 9.28 16.21 0.22
C ILE A 250 9.51 15.86 -1.26
N GLN A 251 8.78 14.89 -1.78
CA GLN A 251 8.92 14.44 -3.17
C GLN A 251 8.66 15.59 -4.16
N LEU A 252 7.54 16.29 -4.02
CA LEU A 252 7.16 17.38 -4.91
C LEU A 252 8.08 18.60 -4.75
N HIS A 253 8.55 18.89 -3.52
CA HIS A 253 9.52 19.94 -3.26
C HIS A 253 10.87 19.65 -3.96
N LEU A 254 11.43 18.45 -3.75
CA LEU A 254 12.68 18.06 -4.38
C LEU A 254 12.60 18.04 -5.91
N VAL A 255 11.44 17.63 -6.45
CA VAL A 255 11.17 17.72 -7.91
C VAL A 255 11.17 19.17 -8.37
N SER A 256 10.50 20.08 -7.66
CA SER A 256 10.43 21.49 -8.02
C SER A 256 11.78 22.21 -7.91
N CYS A 257 12.67 21.73 -7.03
CA CYS A 257 14.06 22.19 -6.92
C CYS A 257 15.00 21.56 -7.99
N GLY A 258 14.52 20.70 -8.88
CA GLY A 258 15.34 20.04 -9.89
C GLY A 258 16.31 19.00 -9.33
N THR A 259 16.05 18.45 -8.14
CA THR A 259 16.89 17.43 -7.52
C THR A 259 16.89 16.17 -8.38
N ASN A 260 18.05 15.49 -8.47
CA ASN A 260 18.20 14.26 -9.24
C ASN A 260 17.17 13.19 -8.78
N ALA A 261 16.46 12.59 -9.74
CA ALA A 261 15.40 11.63 -9.50
C ALA A 261 15.85 10.40 -8.68
N THR A 262 17.12 9.98 -8.82
CA THR A 262 17.70 8.89 -8.01
C THR A 262 17.71 9.25 -6.53
N LEU A 263 18.11 10.49 -6.20
CA LEU A 263 18.11 10.96 -4.81
C LEU A 263 16.68 11.01 -4.24
N ILE A 264 15.71 11.46 -5.05
CA ILE A 264 14.30 11.45 -4.64
C ILE A 264 13.82 10.01 -4.37
N GLY A 265 14.27 9.06 -5.19
CA GLY A 265 13.99 7.63 -5.01
C GLY A 265 14.51 7.08 -3.68
N PHE A 266 15.69 7.52 -3.23
CA PHE A 266 16.25 7.08 -1.93
C PHE A 266 15.41 7.54 -0.73
N ILE A 267 14.68 8.66 -0.82
CA ILE A 267 13.76 9.10 0.26
C ILE A 267 12.70 8.02 0.51
N SER A 268 12.08 7.48 -0.55
CA SER A 268 11.08 6.41 -0.42
C SER A 268 11.71 5.06 -0.09
N GLY A 269 12.89 4.76 -0.63
CA GLY A 269 13.62 3.53 -0.33
C GLY A 269 14.08 3.46 1.13
N GLY A 270 14.48 4.59 1.71
CA GLY A 270 14.92 4.69 3.11
C GLY A 270 13.82 4.34 4.11
N ILE A 271 12.59 4.82 3.90
CA ILE A 271 11.46 4.47 4.78
C ILE A 271 11.13 2.97 4.69
N SER A 272 11.18 2.38 3.50
CA SER A 272 10.94 0.95 3.31
C SER A 272 12.01 0.09 3.99
N LEU A 273 13.27 0.51 3.93
CA LEU A 273 14.40 -0.16 4.60
C LEU A 273 14.20 -0.16 6.13
N THR A 274 13.84 0.98 6.71
CA THR A 274 13.63 1.06 8.16
C THR A 274 12.36 0.35 8.60
N MET A 275 11.32 0.28 7.77
CA MET A 275 10.17 -0.60 8.03
C MET A 275 10.58 -2.07 8.07
N LEU A 276 11.48 -2.52 7.19
CA LEU A 276 12.01 -3.89 7.24
C LEU A 276 12.76 -4.15 8.56
N VAL A 277 13.64 -3.23 8.97
CA VAL A 277 14.32 -3.31 10.27
C VAL A 277 13.31 -3.31 11.42
N GLY A 278 12.30 -2.43 11.35
CA GLY A 278 11.21 -2.35 12.33
C GLY A 278 10.42 -3.65 12.46
N SER A 279 10.21 -4.39 11.35
CA SER A 279 9.52 -5.68 11.39
C SER A 279 10.31 -6.76 12.14
N LEU A 280 11.64 -6.76 11.99
CA LEU A 280 12.53 -7.65 12.75
C LEU A 280 12.53 -7.32 14.24
N LEU A 281 12.49 -6.03 14.58
CA LEU A 281 12.35 -5.57 15.96
C LEU A 281 10.98 -5.92 16.54
N ALA A 282 9.92 -5.75 15.78
CA ALA A 282 8.56 -6.10 16.17
C ALA A 282 8.45 -7.58 16.58
N GLY A 283 9.03 -8.50 15.79
CA GLY A 283 9.06 -9.93 16.11
C GLY A 283 9.77 -10.28 17.42
N LYS A 284 10.70 -9.42 17.89
CA LYS A 284 11.44 -9.64 19.15
C LYS A 284 10.84 -8.94 20.35
N LEU A 285 10.15 -7.81 20.15
CA LEU A 285 9.68 -6.92 21.21
C LEU A 285 8.18 -7.03 21.49
N SER A 286 7.36 -7.41 20.52
CA SER A 286 5.89 -7.37 20.64
C SER A 286 5.35 -8.07 21.88
N ASP A 287 5.95 -9.21 22.26
CA ASP A 287 5.49 -10.01 23.40
C ASP A 287 6.08 -9.55 24.75
N LYS A 288 7.16 -8.76 24.71
CA LYS A 288 7.95 -8.43 25.90
C LYS A 288 7.55 -7.11 26.54
N VAL A 289 7.03 -6.18 25.74
CA VAL A 289 6.74 -4.81 26.19
C VAL A 289 5.24 -4.55 26.26
N PRO A 290 4.78 -3.63 27.14
CA PRO A 290 3.36 -3.26 27.21
C PRO A 290 2.93 -2.48 25.97
N VAL A 291 1.76 -2.82 25.41
CA VAL A 291 1.27 -2.24 24.15
C VAL A 291 1.05 -0.73 24.27
N GLY A 292 0.30 -0.29 25.28
CA GLY A 292 -0.09 1.12 25.43
C GLY A 292 1.09 2.10 25.47
N PRO A 293 2.01 1.97 26.45
CA PRO A 293 3.17 2.84 26.54
C PRO A 293 4.07 2.79 25.30
N THR A 294 4.26 1.59 24.72
CA THR A 294 5.09 1.42 23.51
C THR A 294 4.49 2.15 22.31
N VAL A 295 3.18 2.07 22.12
CA VAL A 295 2.48 2.79 21.05
C VAL A 295 2.60 4.32 21.27
N CYS A 296 2.42 4.82 22.51
CA CYS A 296 2.61 6.23 22.82
C CYS A 296 4.03 6.72 22.47
N LEU A 297 5.05 5.97 22.87
CA LEU A 297 6.45 6.29 22.55
C LEU A 297 6.73 6.25 21.04
N ALA A 298 6.15 5.29 20.33
CA ALA A 298 6.27 5.16 18.88
C ALA A 298 5.69 6.37 18.13
N TYR A 299 4.51 6.87 18.55
CA TYR A 299 3.93 8.08 17.98
C TYR A 299 4.73 9.35 18.29
N LEU A 300 5.26 9.48 19.51
CA LEU A 300 6.19 10.56 19.84
C LEU A 300 7.46 10.51 19.02
N PHE A 301 8.00 9.32 18.80
CA PHE A 301 9.19 9.10 17.96
C PHE A 301 8.92 9.51 16.51
N ILE A 302 7.76 9.16 15.94
CA ILE A 302 7.36 9.61 14.59
C ILE A 302 7.35 11.13 14.51
N CYS A 303 6.71 11.81 15.48
CA CYS A 303 6.68 13.28 15.51
C CYS A 303 8.06 13.90 15.65
N LEU A 304 8.93 13.31 16.49
CA LEU A 304 10.31 13.78 16.69
C LEU A 304 11.14 13.62 15.41
N CYS A 305 11.00 12.50 14.70
CA CYS A 305 11.66 12.28 13.41
C CYS A 305 11.13 13.22 12.32
N ALA A 306 9.85 13.59 12.35
CA ALA A 306 9.27 14.50 11.37
C ALA A 306 9.67 15.97 11.60
N LEU A 307 10.01 16.38 12.82
CA LEU A 307 10.34 17.75 13.17
C LEU A 307 11.54 18.35 12.40
N PRO A 308 12.68 17.67 12.22
CA PRO A 308 13.80 18.20 11.46
C PRO A 308 13.45 18.55 10.02
N MET A 309 12.49 17.83 9.40
CA MET A 309 12.05 18.09 8.03
C MET A 309 11.26 19.41 7.90
N ALA A 310 10.68 19.90 9.00
CA ALA A 310 10.02 21.19 9.04
C ALA A 310 11.00 22.37 9.23
N LEU A 311 12.26 22.10 9.59
CA LEU A 311 13.23 23.11 9.99
C LEU A 311 14.38 23.29 8.97
N THR A 312 14.56 22.40 8.01
CA THR A 312 15.70 22.44 7.10
C THR A 312 15.37 21.90 5.71
N ASP A 313 16.01 22.49 4.71
CA ASP A 313 15.98 22.03 3.29
C ASP A 313 17.15 21.09 2.96
N ASN A 314 17.94 20.66 3.96
CA ASN A 314 19.06 19.78 3.74
C ASN A 314 18.58 18.37 3.36
N TYR A 315 18.90 17.93 2.16
CA TYR A 315 18.53 16.63 1.62
C TYR A 315 18.87 15.46 2.57
N TRP A 316 20.09 15.46 3.14
CA TRP A 316 20.54 14.36 3.98
C TRP A 316 19.77 14.27 5.30
N VAL A 317 19.39 15.42 5.86
CA VAL A 317 18.54 15.48 7.05
C VAL A 317 17.14 14.95 6.71
N MET A 318 16.57 15.38 5.57
CA MET A 318 15.29 14.87 5.09
C MET A 318 15.34 13.35 4.85
N LEU A 319 16.38 12.84 4.20
CA LEU A 319 16.56 11.40 3.95
C LEU A 319 16.57 10.60 5.25
N VAL A 320 17.43 10.98 6.20
CA VAL A 320 17.59 10.25 7.47
C VAL A 320 16.32 10.36 8.30
N ALA A 321 15.81 11.57 8.49
CA ALA A 321 14.62 11.83 9.31
C ALA A 321 13.39 11.07 8.76
N ASN A 322 13.13 11.16 7.44
CA ASN A 322 12.02 10.46 6.79
C ASN A 322 12.18 8.93 6.89
N SER A 323 13.41 8.42 6.74
CA SER A 323 13.66 6.99 6.86
C SER A 323 13.25 6.47 8.25
N PHE A 324 13.66 7.14 9.32
CA PHE A 324 13.35 6.71 10.68
C PHE A 324 11.86 6.78 11.04
N VAL A 325 11.06 7.60 10.36
CA VAL A 325 9.59 7.60 10.52
C VAL A 325 9.00 6.21 10.27
N GLY A 326 9.56 5.42 9.35
CA GLY A 326 9.09 4.07 9.02
C GLY A 326 9.31 3.02 10.12
N LEU A 327 10.32 3.22 10.97
CA LEU A 327 10.80 2.21 11.92
C LEU A 327 9.73 1.67 12.89
N PRO A 328 8.87 2.49 13.53
CA PRO A 328 7.92 2.00 14.53
C PRO A 328 6.64 1.40 13.95
N PHE A 329 6.32 1.62 12.65
CA PHE A 329 5.06 1.16 12.07
C PHE A 329 4.79 -0.34 12.19
N PRO A 330 5.74 -1.25 11.87
CA PRO A 330 5.50 -2.68 12.02
C PRO A 330 5.20 -3.09 13.46
N LEU A 331 5.88 -2.46 14.43
CA LEU A 331 5.66 -2.72 15.86
C LEU A 331 4.27 -2.25 16.29
N ILE A 332 3.87 -1.03 15.91
CA ILE A 332 2.53 -0.49 16.19
C ILE A 332 1.45 -1.41 15.63
N ASN A 333 1.59 -1.79 14.34
CA ASN A 333 0.62 -2.64 13.67
C ASN A 333 0.52 -4.03 14.33
N ALA A 334 1.66 -4.68 14.61
CA ALA A 334 1.67 -5.99 15.26
C ALA A 334 0.99 -5.96 16.64
N MET A 335 1.28 -4.92 17.43
CA MET A 335 0.76 -4.81 18.80
C MET A 335 -0.71 -4.41 18.84
N LEU A 336 -1.13 -3.39 18.08
CA LEU A 336 -2.52 -2.92 18.09
C LEU A 336 -3.47 -3.88 17.40
N LEU A 337 -3.14 -4.35 16.19
CA LEU A 337 -3.97 -5.31 15.47
C LEU A 337 -4.00 -6.66 16.19
N GLY A 338 -2.84 -7.09 16.74
CA GLY A 338 -2.77 -8.30 17.56
C GLY A 338 -3.73 -8.26 18.76
N PHE A 339 -3.75 -7.14 19.49
CA PHE A 339 -4.68 -6.95 20.62
C PHE A 339 -6.14 -6.93 20.16
N ILE A 340 -6.45 -6.20 19.07
CA ILE A 340 -7.81 -6.12 18.52
C ILE A 340 -8.30 -7.52 18.10
N PHE A 341 -7.48 -8.28 17.38
CA PHE A 341 -7.87 -9.61 16.91
C PHE A 341 -7.98 -10.63 18.05
N ALA A 342 -7.11 -10.56 19.07
CA ALA A 342 -7.23 -11.41 20.25
C ALA A 342 -8.53 -11.20 21.02
N LYS A 343 -9.13 -10.01 20.90
CA LYS A 343 -10.38 -9.63 21.60
C LYS A 343 -11.63 -9.64 20.72
N SER A 344 -11.47 -9.92 19.44
CA SER A 344 -12.58 -9.95 18.48
C SER A 344 -12.97 -11.38 18.14
N PRO A 345 -14.27 -11.66 17.95
CA PRO A 345 -14.73 -12.95 17.43
C PRO A 345 -14.05 -13.26 16.10
N THR A 346 -13.63 -14.50 15.89
CA THR A 346 -12.96 -14.92 14.65
C THR A 346 -13.78 -14.65 13.40
N SER A 347 -15.11 -14.75 13.48
CA SER A 347 -16.04 -14.43 12.39
C SER A 347 -16.06 -12.96 12.00
N MET A 348 -15.62 -12.05 12.88
CA MET A 348 -15.65 -10.61 12.65
C MET A 348 -14.27 -10.01 12.29
N GLN A 349 -13.17 -10.75 12.41
CA GLN A 349 -11.82 -10.23 12.19
C GLN A 349 -11.62 -9.64 10.79
N GLY A 350 -12.15 -10.29 9.75
CA GLY A 350 -12.11 -9.76 8.38
C GLY A 350 -12.87 -8.44 8.23
N ARG A 351 -14.08 -8.35 8.83
CA ARG A 351 -14.91 -7.14 8.81
C ARG A 351 -14.25 -5.97 9.54
N ILE A 352 -13.62 -6.25 10.68
CA ILE A 352 -12.87 -5.26 11.47
C ILE A 352 -11.65 -4.75 10.69
N THR A 353 -10.91 -5.63 10.01
CA THR A 353 -9.78 -5.22 9.16
C THR A 353 -10.22 -4.22 8.11
N VAL A 354 -11.31 -4.50 7.39
CA VAL A 354 -11.86 -3.57 6.38
C VAL A 354 -12.26 -2.24 7.02
N THR A 355 -12.93 -2.28 8.18
CA THR A 355 -13.36 -1.06 8.90
C THR A 355 -12.18 -0.20 9.33
N LEU A 356 -11.05 -0.79 9.72
CA LEU A 356 -9.86 -0.05 10.14
C LEU A 356 -9.03 0.48 8.96
N THR A 357 -8.97 -0.26 7.84
CA THR A 357 -8.11 0.11 6.70
C THR A 357 -8.76 1.09 5.74
N VAL A 358 -10.07 0.96 5.47
CA VAL A 358 -10.76 1.81 4.48
C VAL A 358 -10.67 3.30 4.79
N PRO A 359 -10.97 3.80 6.00
CA PRO A 359 -10.88 5.24 6.29
C PRO A 359 -9.46 5.79 6.19
N ALA A 360 -8.46 5.00 6.62
CA ALA A 360 -7.06 5.37 6.50
C ALA A 360 -6.64 5.52 5.03
N GLN A 361 -7.10 4.61 4.16
CA GLN A 361 -6.84 4.68 2.73
C GLN A 361 -7.57 5.86 2.07
N VAL A 362 -8.85 6.08 2.39
CA VAL A 362 -9.63 7.19 1.82
C VAL A 362 -8.99 8.53 2.14
N LEU A 363 -8.56 8.76 3.37
CA LEU A 363 -7.89 10.01 3.74
C LEU A 363 -6.53 10.13 3.04
N SER A 364 -5.76 9.04 2.94
CA SER A 364 -4.45 9.01 2.29
C SER A 364 -4.49 9.29 0.79
N MET A 365 -5.61 9.03 0.09
CA MET A 365 -5.75 9.36 -1.33
C MET A 365 -5.54 10.84 -1.62
N PHE A 366 -5.91 11.71 -0.67
CA PHE A 366 -5.82 13.15 -0.84
C PHE A 366 -4.45 13.72 -0.47
N CYS A 367 -3.53 12.93 0.08
CA CYS A 367 -2.21 13.40 0.51
C CYS A 367 -1.44 14.11 -0.59
N SER A 368 -1.43 13.56 -1.80
CA SER A 368 -0.70 14.12 -2.93
C SER A 368 -1.29 15.45 -3.39
N ALA A 369 -2.62 15.57 -3.51
CA ALA A 369 -3.28 16.81 -3.87
C ALA A 369 -3.09 17.89 -2.79
N VAL A 370 -3.23 17.51 -1.51
CA VAL A 370 -3.03 18.44 -0.39
C VAL A 370 -1.58 18.91 -0.35
N ALA A 371 -0.60 18.02 -0.46
CA ALA A 371 0.80 18.40 -0.53
C ALA A 371 1.09 19.33 -1.72
N GLY A 372 0.58 18.97 -2.92
CA GLY A 372 0.74 19.79 -4.12
C GLY A 372 0.13 21.19 -4.04
N THR A 373 -0.98 21.34 -3.29
CA THR A 373 -1.65 22.64 -3.10
C THR A 373 -1.02 23.46 -1.98
N LEU A 374 -0.50 22.82 -0.91
CA LEU A 374 0.14 23.53 0.20
C LEU A 374 1.50 24.13 -0.19
N LEU A 375 2.26 23.44 -1.06
CA LEU A 375 3.61 23.87 -1.46
C LEU A 375 3.67 25.28 -2.07
N PRO A 376 2.83 25.67 -3.04
CA PRO A 376 2.88 27.01 -3.61
C PRO A 376 2.32 28.09 -2.67
N VAL A 377 1.46 27.72 -1.70
CA VAL A 377 0.80 28.66 -0.79
C VAL A 377 1.66 28.93 0.46
N PHE A 378 2.18 27.90 1.09
CA PHE A 378 2.89 27.98 2.38
C PHE A 378 4.37 27.64 2.28
N GLY A 379 4.88 27.30 1.07
CA GLY A 379 6.21 26.80 0.89
C GLY A 379 6.41 25.38 1.47
N PHE A 380 7.63 24.86 1.36
CA PHE A 380 7.94 23.49 1.83
C PHE A 380 7.75 23.33 3.35
N HIS A 381 8.35 24.23 4.14
CA HIS A 381 8.28 24.18 5.60
C HIS A 381 6.83 24.30 6.10
N GLY A 382 6.02 25.19 5.50
CA GLY A 382 4.62 25.33 5.84
C GLY A 382 3.81 24.07 5.52
N ALA A 383 4.04 23.45 4.38
CA ALA A 383 3.38 22.19 4.01
C ALA A 383 3.73 21.06 5.00
N VAL A 384 5.01 20.92 5.34
CA VAL A 384 5.46 19.92 6.34
C VAL A 384 4.88 20.21 7.72
N LEU A 385 4.81 21.48 8.14
CA LEU A 385 4.22 21.87 9.44
C LEU A 385 2.73 21.50 9.53
N VAL A 386 1.96 21.64 8.45
CA VAL A 386 0.54 21.22 8.43
C VAL A 386 0.43 19.72 8.67
N PHE A 387 1.21 18.90 7.97
CA PHE A 387 1.18 17.45 8.17
C PHE A 387 1.75 17.04 9.53
N LEU A 388 2.79 17.72 10.00
CA LEU A 388 3.33 17.52 11.36
C LEU A 388 2.28 17.83 12.43
N ALA A 389 1.49 18.90 12.27
CA ALA A 389 0.39 19.22 13.18
C ALA A 389 -0.65 18.07 13.23
N VAL A 390 -0.96 17.44 12.10
CA VAL A 390 -1.81 16.24 12.04
C VAL A 390 -1.19 15.07 12.79
N LEU A 391 0.12 14.83 12.63
CA LEU A 391 0.85 13.79 13.37
C LEU A 391 0.84 14.07 14.88
N VAL A 392 1.07 15.31 15.29
CA VAL A 392 1.01 15.72 16.70
C VAL A 392 -0.40 15.51 17.25
N ALA A 393 -1.44 15.89 16.49
CA ALA A 393 -2.83 15.64 16.90
C ALA A 393 -3.10 14.13 17.09
N SER A 394 -2.58 13.28 16.20
CA SER A 394 -2.70 11.82 16.35
C SER A 394 -1.97 11.31 17.59
N ALA A 395 -0.76 11.81 17.87
CA ALA A 395 0.01 11.46 19.07
C ALA A 395 -0.71 11.91 20.36
N VAL A 396 -1.26 13.11 20.38
CA VAL A 396 -2.05 13.63 21.51
C VAL A 396 -3.27 12.75 21.76
N LEU A 397 -4.01 12.37 20.70
CA LEU A 397 -5.16 11.46 20.83
C LEU A 397 -4.77 10.11 21.44
N VAL A 398 -3.63 9.54 21.03
CA VAL A 398 -3.12 8.28 21.59
C VAL A 398 -2.75 8.44 23.07
N ILE A 399 -1.98 9.49 23.38
CA ILE A 399 -1.48 9.75 24.74
C ILE A 399 -2.62 10.09 25.72
N CYS A 400 -3.61 10.88 25.28
CA CYS A 400 -4.77 11.23 26.09
C CYS A 400 -5.76 10.08 26.23
N SER A 401 -5.74 9.10 25.30
CA SER A 401 -6.62 7.93 25.35
C SER A 401 -6.21 6.97 26.46
N ARG A 402 -6.97 6.97 27.55
CA ARG A 402 -6.80 5.98 28.63
C ARG A 402 -7.00 4.55 28.13
N SER A 403 -7.87 4.36 27.16
CA SER A 403 -8.16 3.04 26.57
C SER A 403 -6.95 2.43 25.86
N ILE A 404 -6.17 3.23 25.12
CA ILE A 404 -4.96 2.75 24.45
C ILE A 404 -3.81 2.62 25.45
N ARG A 405 -3.59 3.65 26.28
CA ARG A 405 -2.47 3.69 27.21
C ARG A 405 -2.50 2.57 28.26
N SER A 406 -3.68 2.07 28.60
CA SER A 406 -3.84 1.00 29.59
C SER A 406 -3.73 -0.42 29.00
N ILE A 407 -3.46 -0.59 27.71
CA ILE A 407 -3.31 -1.91 27.09
C ILE A 407 -2.03 -2.57 27.62
N PRO A 408 -2.14 -3.73 28.31
CA PRO A 408 -1.00 -4.40 28.92
C PRO A 408 -0.21 -5.25 27.90
N LYS A 409 0.78 -6.00 28.38
CA LYS A 409 1.54 -6.99 27.59
C LYS A 409 0.64 -8.10 27.04
N ALA A 410 1.08 -8.74 25.96
CA ALA A 410 0.35 -9.82 25.30
C ALA A 410 -0.07 -10.95 26.27
N ALA A 411 0.79 -11.34 27.20
CA ALA A 411 0.50 -12.37 28.22
C ALA A 411 -0.66 -12.01 29.19
N GLN A 412 -1.08 -10.76 29.25
CA GLN A 412 -2.14 -10.28 30.16
C GLN A 412 -3.42 -9.92 29.41
N TRP A 413 -3.50 -10.15 28.10
CA TRP A 413 -4.68 -9.78 27.32
C TRP A 413 -5.94 -10.54 27.76
N GLU A 414 -5.82 -11.79 28.22
CA GLU A 414 -7.00 -12.60 28.63
C GLU A 414 -7.90 -11.87 29.64
N HIS A 415 -7.32 -11.09 30.53
CA HIS A 415 -8.03 -10.37 31.60
C HIS A 415 -8.44 -8.93 31.24
N THR A 416 -8.13 -8.46 30.01
CA THR A 416 -8.40 -7.07 29.60
C THR A 416 -9.60 -7.04 28.68
N MET A 417 -10.61 -6.19 28.95
CA MET A 417 -11.76 -6.01 28.06
C MET A 417 -11.50 -4.91 27.03
N LEU A 418 -11.97 -5.11 25.80
CA LEU A 418 -12.11 -4.07 24.77
C LEU A 418 -13.24 -3.11 25.22
N ARG A 419 -12.90 -1.90 25.67
CA ARG A 419 -13.83 -0.85 26.05
C ARG A 419 -14.29 -0.02 24.87
#